data_bb450bc40a6fa2c97a23049fbb6d352c
#
_entry.id   bb450bc40a6fa2c97a23049fbb6d352c
#
_cell.length_a   1.000
_cell.length_b   1.000
_cell.length_c   1.000
_cell.angle_alpha   90.00
_cell.angle_beta   90.00
_cell.angle_gamma   90.00
#
_symmetry.space_group_name_H-M   'P 1'
#
loop_
_entity.id
_entity.type
_entity.pdbx_description
1 polymer ?
#
loop_
_entity_poly.entity_id
_entity_poly.type
_entity_poly.pdbx_seq_one_letter_code
_entity_poly.pdbx_strand_id
1 'polypeptide(L)'
;MAKEKEIQQLSEVTVRFAGDSGDGMQLTGSQFSETTAFVGNDLNTLPDYPAEIRAPAGTIYGVSGFQLHFSSEDIHTPGDSPDVLVAMNPAALKKNLRELKKNGIIIVNSDAFDLKNLKLANYAANPLEDGTLAGFTVFTVPISSLTENALEGTSLSPKEVARCKNFFALGLMYWLFNRPVENTVEWIKDKFKKNPQFIDANTKALIAGFNFGENTEAFTTRYSVEPAKLPKGTYRNISGNEATAYGFLAASVRSGLQLYLGSYPITPASEILQQLSYFKNFGVKTFQAEDEISGIVSAIGASFAGDLAITSTSGPGLALKTEALGLAVMTELPLVIIDVQRGGPSTGLPTKTEQADLLQAVYGRNGEAPVAVIAARTPRDCFYMAIEASRIALKYMTPVILLTDGYIANGTEPWKIPSVDSLPKIEVKFRKEKEGFYPYLRDEFLARPWAIPGTPDLEHRIGGLEKADVYGNVSYDPDNHDKMIHLRAQKIKNIENDIPLLEVDGEPTGDLLVLGWGGTYGSIKEAVSKARSQGYKVSQAHFRYLNPFPKNTGEVLKGFKKVLIPEINLGQLSKIIRSEYLVDAVQLNIVRGLPLKISDILDKIKEVYGGNNGK
;
A
#
# COMPACT_ATOMS: atom_id res chain seq x y z
N MET A 1 -35.98 34.33 -2.55
CA MET A 1 -35.24 33.50 -3.53
C MET A 1 -33.88 33.22 -2.91
N ALA A 2 -33.54 31.97 -2.63
CA ALA A 2 -32.19 31.64 -2.17
C ALA A 2 -31.20 32.08 -3.27
N LYS A 3 -30.16 32.82 -2.92
CA LYS A 3 -29.10 33.16 -3.86
C LYS A 3 -28.48 31.85 -4.32
N GLU A 4 -28.38 31.66 -5.64
CA GLU A 4 -27.67 30.54 -6.23
C GLU A 4 -26.22 30.57 -5.73
N LYS A 5 -25.76 29.48 -5.11
CA LYS A 5 -24.43 29.45 -4.49
C LYS A 5 -23.38 29.31 -5.57
N GLU A 6 -22.31 30.07 -5.47
CA GLU A 6 -21.21 30.08 -6.43
C GLU A 6 -20.50 28.71 -6.46
N ILE A 7 -20.24 28.20 -7.66
CA ILE A 7 -19.44 26.98 -7.86
C ILE A 7 -18.04 27.41 -8.31
N GLN A 8 -17.05 27.18 -7.46
CA GLN A 8 -15.66 27.44 -7.78
C GLN A 8 -15.01 26.18 -8.35
N GLN A 9 -14.41 26.30 -9.54
CA GLN A 9 -13.65 25.21 -10.16
C GLN A 9 -12.25 25.12 -9.56
N LEU A 10 -11.83 23.91 -9.19
CA LEU A 10 -10.50 23.59 -8.67
C LEU A 10 -9.87 22.50 -9.54
N SER A 11 -8.53 22.52 -9.66
CA SER A 11 -7.79 21.45 -10.35
C SER A 11 -7.62 20.22 -9.45
N GLU A 12 -7.38 20.44 -8.15
CA GLU A 12 -7.15 19.40 -7.16
C GLU A 12 -7.62 19.82 -5.78
N VAL A 13 -7.91 18.86 -4.93
CA VAL A 13 -8.27 19.09 -3.51
C VAL A 13 -7.78 17.92 -2.65
N THR A 14 -7.29 18.25 -1.46
CA THR A 14 -6.99 17.26 -0.43
C THR A 14 -7.95 17.44 0.75
N VAL A 15 -8.73 16.42 1.09
CA VAL A 15 -9.66 16.41 2.22
C VAL A 15 -9.17 15.43 3.27
N ARG A 16 -9.22 15.81 4.54
CA ARG A 16 -8.97 14.92 5.67
C ARG A 16 -10.21 14.82 6.55
N PHE A 17 -10.70 13.58 6.71
CA PHE A 17 -11.73 13.23 7.70
C PHE A 17 -11.03 12.74 8.97
N ALA A 18 -11.43 13.22 10.14
CA ALA A 18 -10.83 12.84 11.42
C ALA A 18 -11.88 12.75 12.53
N GLY A 19 -11.78 11.72 13.36
CA GLY A 19 -12.66 11.46 14.49
C GLY A 19 -12.13 10.28 15.32
N ASP A 20 -12.89 9.84 16.31
CA ASP A 20 -12.58 8.61 17.04
C ASP A 20 -12.80 7.37 16.15
N SER A 21 -12.20 6.23 16.52
CA SER A 21 -12.39 4.97 15.80
C SER A 21 -13.86 4.58 15.61
N GLY A 22 -14.75 5.00 16.52
CA GLY A 22 -16.20 4.76 16.47
C GLY A 22 -16.99 5.77 15.63
N ASP A 23 -16.38 6.87 15.19
CA ASP A 23 -17.06 7.93 14.43
C ASP A 23 -17.24 7.61 12.95
N GLY A 24 -16.71 6.47 12.46
CA GLY A 24 -16.90 5.99 11.10
C GLY A 24 -16.12 6.76 10.03
N MET A 25 -15.06 7.47 10.38
CA MET A 25 -14.30 8.32 9.44
C MET A 25 -13.61 7.53 8.31
N GLN A 26 -13.20 6.29 8.56
CA GLN A 26 -12.71 5.39 7.50
C GLN A 26 -13.80 5.12 6.46
N LEU A 27 -15.02 4.83 6.92
CA LEU A 27 -16.17 4.59 6.04
C LEU A 27 -16.54 5.84 5.25
N THR A 28 -16.59 7.01 5.92
CA THR A 28 -16.86 8.30 5.27
C THR A 28 -15.85 8.58 4.16
N GLY A 29 -14.55 8.44 4.48
CA GLY A 29 -13.48 8.64 3.51
C GLY A 29 -13.54 7.66 2.35
N SER A 30 -13.76 6.37 2.62
CA SER A 30 -13.88 5.35 1.55
C SER A 30 -15.06 5.63 0.64
N GLN A 31 -16.25 5.97 1.18
CA GLN A 31 -17.43 6.28 0.35
C GLN A 31 -17.25 7.56 -0.45
N PHE A 32 -16.60 8.57 0.12
CA PHE A 32 -16.24 9.79 -0.60
C PHE A 32 -15.27 9.48 -1.75
N SER A 33 -14.29 8.59 -1.52
CA SER A 33 -13.33 8.13 -2.55
C SER A 33 -14.01 7.36 -3.68
N GLU A 34 -14.91 6.43 -3.35
CA GLU A 34 -15.68 5.67 -4.36
C GLU A 34 -16.52 6.57 -5.25
N THR A 35 -17.25 7.54 -4.65
CA THR A 35 -18.03 8.50 -5.40
C THR A 35 -17.15 9.42 -6.25
N THR A 36 -15.97 9.80 -5.74
CA THR A 36 -14.99 10.61 -6.46
C THR A 36 -14.42 9.86 -7.67
N ALA A 37 -14.08 8.58 -7.50
CA ALA A 37 -13.67 7.71 -8.61
C ALA A 37 -14.78 7.53 -9.64
N PHE A 38 -16.04 7.39 -9.19
CA PHE A 38 -17.20 7.23 -10.07
C PHE A 38 -17.44 8.45 -10.97
N VAL A 39 -17.24 9.67 -10.46
CA VAL A 39 -17.29 10.89 -11.30
C VAL A 39 -16.06 11.06 -12.20
N GLY A 40 -15.06 10.18 -12.10
CA GLY A 40 -13.95 10.11 -13.02
C GLY A 40 -12.72 10.94 -12.64
N ASN A 41 -12.60 11.40 -11.40
CA ASN A 41 -11.37 12.01 -10.93
C ASN A 41 -10.26 10.97 -10.76
N ASP A 42 -9.01 11.38 -10.94
CA ASP A 42 -7.89 10.64 -10.36
C ASP A 42 -7.81 10.91 -8.86
N LEU A 43 -7.40 9.91 -8.09
CA LEU A 43 -7.36 10.02 -6.64
C LEU A 43 -6.28 9.15 -6.01
N ASN A 44 -5.86 9.56 -4.81
CA ASN A 44 -4.97 8.77 -3.96
C ASN A 44 -5.37 8.95 -2.49
N THR A 45 -5.36 7.87 -1.71
CA THR A 45 -5.82 7.89 -0.32
C THR A 45 -4.74 7.47 0.67
N LEU A 46 -4.89 7.97 1.90
CA LEU A 46 -4.09 7.58 3.06
C LEU A 46 -5.01 7.35 4.26
N PRO A 47 -5.46 6.11 4.50
CA PRO A 47 -6.10 5.75 5.75
C PRO A 47 -5.12 5.86 6.91
N ASP A 48 -5.48 6.57 7.97
CA ASP A 48 -4.70 6.71 9.20
C ASP A 48 -5.45 6.08 10.37
N TYR A 49 -5.03 4.88 10.74
CA TYR A 49 -5.59 4.16 11.87
C TYR A 49 -4.91 4.60 13.17
N PRO A 50 -5.64 4.62 14.32
CA PRO A 50 -5.03 4.92 15.60
C PRO A 50 -3.93 3.92 15.93
N ALA A 51 -2.88 4.39 16.58
CA ALA A 51 -1.77 3.54 17.01
C ALA A 51 -2.21 2.53 18.08
N GLU A 52 -3.21 2.89 18.87
CA GLU A 52 -3.78 2.07 19.93
C GLU A 52 -5.27 1.81 19.66
N ILE A 53 -5.60 0.55 19.37
CA ILE A 53 -6.96 0.12 18.99
C ILE A 53 -7.98 0.34 20.12
N ARG A 54 -7.54 0.43 21.39
CA ARG A 54 -8.37 0.59 22.58
C ARG A 54 -8.15 1.90 23.33
N ALA A 55 -7.59 2.91 22.65
CA ALA A 55 -7.48 4.23 23.27
C ALA A 55 -8.88 4.74 23.67
N PRO A 56 -9.01 5.41 24.82
CA PRO A 56 -10.27 6.00 25.24
C PRO A 56 -10.78 7.00 24.20
N ALA A 57 -12.08 6.97 23.91
CA ALA A 57 -12.71 7.94 23.00
C ALA A 57 -12.50 9.38 23.49
N GLY A 58 -12.31 10.30 22.55
CA GLY A 58 -12.02 11.72 22.82
C GLY A 58 -10.55 12.02 23.15
N THR A 59 -9.66 11.03 23.18
CA THR A 59 -8.22 11.24 23.38
C THR A 59 -7.47 11.34 22.05
N ILE A 60 -6.34 12.05 22.04
CA ILE A 60 -5.51 12.24 20.83
C ILE A 60 -5.02 10.88 20.25
N TYR A 61 -4.76 9.91 21.12
CA TYR A 61 -4.27 8.58 20.72
C TYR A 61 -5.31 7.72 20.00
N GLY A 62 -6.61 7.97 20.25
CA GLY A 62 -7.73 7.25 19.64
C GLY A 62 -8.22 7.82 18.30
N VAL A 63 -7.62 8.93 17.85
CA VAL A 63 -8.03 9.59 16.61
C VAL A 63 -7.67 8.76 15.40
N SER A 64 -8.70 8.37 14.64
CA SER A 64 -8.65 7.82 13.30
C SER A 64 -8.77 8.94 12.26
N GLY A 65 -8.08 8.81 11.14
CA GLY A 65 -8.12 9.78 10.05
C GLY A 65 -8.18 9.08 8.70
N PHE A 66 -8.68 9.79 7.71
CA PHE A 66 -8.67 9.36 6.31
C PHE A 66 -8.39 10.57 5.42
N GLN A 67 -7.28 10.53 4.70
CA GLN A 67 -6.96 11.59 3.74
C GLN A 67 -7.24 11.11 2.33
N LEU A 68 -7.88 11.97 1.55
CA LEU A 68 -8.14 11.78 0.13
C LEU A 68 -7.63 12.99 -0.63
N HIS A 69 -6.75 12.77 -1.59
CA HIS A 69 -6.36 13.73 -2.62
C HIS A 69 -7.04 13.32 -3.93
N PHE A 70 -7.70 14.25 -4.60
CA PHE A 70 -8.33 14.01 -5.88
C PHE A 70 -8.15 15.18 -6.83
N SER A 71 -8.09 14.89 -8.14
CA SER A 71 -7.68 15.86 -9.15
C SER A 71 -8.32 15.61 -10.50
N SER A 72 -8.32 16.65 -11.34
CA SER A 72 -8.59 16.58 -12.77
C SER A 72 -7.37 16.16 -13.60
N GLU A 73 -6.19 16.03 -12.96
CA GLU A 73 -4.93 15.60 -13.56
C GLU A 73 -4.44 14.31 -12.90
N ASP A 74 -3.41 13.69 -13.49
CA ASP A 74 -2.76 12.49 -12.93
C ASP A 74 -2.00 12.85 -11.64
N ILE A 75 -2.29 12.16 -10.55
CA ILE A 75 -1.67 12.38 -9.23
C ILE A 75 -1.13 11.08 -8.67
N HIS A 76 -0.13 11.19 -7.79
CA HIS A 76 0.62 10.01 -7.33
C HIS A 76 0.76 9.93 -5.81
N THR A 77 0.18 10.90 -5.07
CA THR A 77 0.30 10.96 -3.60
C THR A 77 -1.02 11.39 -2.95
N PRO A 78 -1.22 11.06 -1.66
CA PRO A 78 -2.37 11.54 -0.90
C PRO A 78 -2.29 13.03 -0.53
N GLY A 79 -1.29 13.77 -1.06
CA GLY A 79 -1.04 15.19 -0.76
C GLY A 79 -0.28 15.41 0.56
N ASP A 80 0.55 16.47 0.60
CA ASP A 80 1.37 16.80 1.78
C ASP A 80 0.54 17.38 2.93
N SER A 81 -0.48 18.17 2.59
CA SER A 81 -1.29 18.93 3.56
C SER A 81 -2.73 19.03 3.03
N PRO A 82 -3.74 18.79 3.87
CA PRO A 82 -5.13 18.93 3.46
C PRO A 82 -5.53 20.39 3.23
N ASP A 83 -6.45 20.59 2.28
CA ASP A 83 -7.16 21.85 2.05
C ASP A 83 -8.37 21.96 2.98
N VAL A 84 -8.99 20.81 3.30
CA VAL A 84 -10.18 20.70 4.14
C VAL A 84 -9.97 19.67 5.24
N LEU A 85 -10.28 20.05 6.47
CA LEU A 85 -10.32 19.16 7.63
C LEU A 85 -11.75 19.04 8.14
N VAL A 86 -12.29 17.83 8.16
CA VAL A 86 -13.55 17.49 8.85
C VAL A 86 -13.19 16.86 10.18
N ALA A 87 -13.45 17.55 11.28
CA ALA A 87 -13.10 17.11 12.63
C ALA A 87 -14.34 16.82 13.47
N MET A 88 -14.57 15.56 13.81
CA MET A 88 -15.77 15.13 14.54
C MET A 88 -15.71 15.42 16.05
N ASN A 89 -14.53 15.78 16.59
CA ASN A 89 -14.35 16.10 18.00
C ASN A 89 -13.06 16.94 18.22
N PRO A 90 -12.83 17.50 19.43
CA PRO A 90 -11.65 18.30 19.74
C PRO A 90 -10.32 17.59 19.56
N ALA A 91 -10.24 16.29 19.87
CA ALA A 91 -9.01 15.51 19.72
C ALA A 91 -8.61 15.37 18.24
N ALA A 92 -9.60 15.14 17.37
CA ALA A 92 -9.41 15.09 15.92
C ALA A 92 -8.91 16.45 15.37
N LEU A 93 -9.50 17.55 15.82
CA LEU A 93 -9.03 18.89 15.45
C LEU A 93 -7.57 19.11 15.90
N LYS A 94 -7.26 18.84 17.16
CA LYS A 94 -5.93 19.09 17.72
C LYS A 94 -4.82 18.31 17.03
N LYS A 95 -5.09 17.01 16.74
CA LYS A 95 -4.12 16.13 16.08
C LYS A 95 -3.79 16.60 14.67
N ASN A 96 -4.77 17.12 13.94
CA ASN A 96 -4.65 17.37 12.51
C ASN A 96 -4.45 18.85 12.13
N LEU A 97 -4.70 19.80 13.03
CA LEU A 97 -4.68 21.23 12.75
C LEU A 97 -3.34 21.72 12.17
N ARG A 98 -2.21 21.18 12.68
CA ARG A 98 -0.86 21.59 12.24
C ARG A 98 -0.53 21.21 10.80
N GLU A 99 -1.23 20.23 10.26
CA GLU A 99 -1.00 19.72 8.91
C GLU A 99 -1.90 20.41 7.87
N LEU A 100 -2.95 21.11 8.31
CA LEU A 100 -3.87 21.83 7.43
C LEU A 100 -3.14 23.00 6.76
N LYS A 101 -3.39 23.20 5.46
CA LYS A 101 -2.88 24.36 4.72
C LYS A 101 -3.34 25.67 5.36
N LYS A 102 -2.51 26.72 5.28
CA LYS A 102 -2.91 28.08 5.69
C LYS A 102 -4.15 28.50 4.90
N ASN A 103 -5.08 29.17 5.56
CA ASN A 103 -6.39 29.55 5.01
C ASN A 103 -7.28 28.37 4.61
N GLY A 104 -6.94 27.14 5.03
CA GLY A 104 -7.76 25.95 4.77
C GLY A 104 -9.11 26.00 5.45
N ILE A 105 -9.99 25.09 5.05
CA ILE A 105 -11.34 24.96 5.56
C ILE A 105 -11.37 23.95 6.70
N ILE A 106 -12.03 24.31 7.80
CA ILE A 106 -12.29 23.45 8.94
C ILE A 106 -13.80 23.30 9.10
N ILE A 107 -14.28 22.05 9.10
CA ILE A 107 -15.66 21.72 9.41
C ILE A 107 -15.63 20.91 10.71
N VAL A 108 -16.27 21.41 11.77
CA VAL A 108 -16.31 20.74 13.07
C VAL A 108 -17.73 20.35 13.47
N ASN A 109 -17.86 19.20 14.11
CA ASN A 109 -19.08 18.85 14.82
C ASN A 109 -19.11 19.60 16.15
N SER A 110 -19.79 20.75 16.18
CA SER A 110 -19.82 21.65 17.35
C SER A 110 -20.41 21.01 18.60
N ASP A 111 -21.33 20.06 18.47
CA ASP A 111 -21.92 19.33 19.62
C ASP A 111 -20.89 18.56 20.45
N ALA A 112 -19.74 18.23 19.86
CA ALA A 112 -18.69 17.48 20.54
C ALA A 112 -17.69 18.38 21.31
N PHE A 113 -17.81 19.72 21.24
CA PHE A 113 -16.86 20.66 21.86
C PHE A 113 -17.30 21.07 23.28
N ASP A 114 -17.79 20.12 24.09
CA ASP A 114 -18.11 20.30 25.48
C ASP A 114 -16.85 20.28 26.38
N LEU A 115 -16.98 20.75 27.62
CA LEU A 115 -15.88 20.84 28.59
C LEU A 115 -15.18 19.51 28.85
N LYS A 116 -15.91 18.41 28.83
CA LYS A 116 -15.37 17.05 29.04
C LYS A 116 -14.46 16.65 27.89
N ASN A 117 -14.93 16.79 26.66
CA ASN A 117 -14.18 16.41 25.46
C ASN A 117 -12.99 17.34 25.21
N LEU A 118 -13.12 18.65 25.51
CA LEU A 118 -12.01 19.59 25.47
C LEU A 118 -10.90 19.19 26.45
N LYS A 119 -11.27 18.79 27.68
CA LYS A 119 -10.31 18.30 28.68
C LYS A 119 -9.62 17.00 28.26
N LEU A 120 -10.37 16.04 27.69
CA LEU A 120 -9.80 14.77 27.15
C LEU A 120 -8.80 15.03 26.02
N ALA A 121 -9.06 16.02 25.19
CA ALA A 121 -8.16 16.47 24.13
C ALA A 121 -7.02 17.40 24.63
N ASN A 122 -6.91 17.65 25.94
CA ASN A 122 -5.92 18.52 26.55
C ASN A 122 -5.99 19.98 26.01
N TYR A 123 -7.18 20.52 25.76
CA TYR A 123 -7.37 21.96 25.53
C TYR A 123 -7.55 22.72 26.86
N ALA A 124 -6.90 23.85 26.94
CA ALA A 124 -7.06 24.77 28.10
C ALA A 124 -8.31 25.66 27.97
N ALA A 125 -8.68 25.99 26.72
CA ALA A 125 -9.86 26.77 26.37
C ALA A 125 -10.50 26.18 25.10
N ASN A 126 -11.73 26.61 24.78
CA ASN A 126 -12.40 26.17 23.57
C ASN A 126 -11.75 26.80 22.34
N PRO A 127 -11.11 26.02 21.43
CA PRO A 127 -10.44 26.57 20.25
C PRO A 127 -11.40 27.22 19.24
N LEU A 128 -12.71 26.98 19.37
CA LEU A 128 -13.73 27.65 18.54
C LEU A 128 -13.98 29.11 18.99
N GLU A 129 -13.54 29.49 20.19
CA GLU A 129 -13.83 30.79 20.84
C GLU A 129 -12.57 31.57 21.18
N ASP A 130 -11.42 30.92 21.34
CA ASP A 130 -10.18 31.53 21.89
C ASP A 130 -9.27 32.18 20.83
N GLY A 131 -9.69 32.21 19.56
CA GLY A 131 -8.92 32.78 18.46
C GLY A 131 -7.86 31.85 17.85
N THR A 132 -7.70 30.63 18.36
CA THR A 132 -6.72 29.65 17.83
C THR A 132 -6.93 29.37 16.34
N LEU A 133 -8.15 29.50 15.85
CA LEU A 133 -8.53 29.19 14.46
C LEU A 133 -8.64 30.43 13.56
N ALA A 134 -8.18 31.60 13.98
CA ALA A 134 -8.33 32.87 13.25
C ALA A 134 -7.72 32.87 11.82
N GLY A 135 -6.78 31.96 11.54
CA GLY A 135 -6.14 31.84 10.21
C GLY A 135 -6.84 30.83 9.26
N PHE A 136 -8.06 30.37 9.60
CA PHE A 136 -8.78 29.35 8.84
C PHE A 136 -10.23 29.78 8.57
N THR A 137 -10.84 29.17 7.56
CA THR A 137 -12.30 29.26 7.33
C THR A 137 -13.00 28.20 8.14
N VAL A 138 -13.66 28.55 9.22
CA VAL A 138 -14.25 27.60 10.17
C VAL A 138 -15.76 27.53 10.03
N PHE A 139 -16.28 26.31 9.82
CA PHE A 139 -17.70 26.01 9.83
C PHE A 139 -18.05 25.15 11.05
N THR A 140 -18.79 25.73 11.97
CA THR A 140 -19.32 25.03 13.15
C THR A 140 -20.69 24.45 12.81
N VAL A 141 -20.79 23.12 12.74
CA VAL A 141 -22.01 22.41 12.36
C VAL A 141 -22.43 21.50 13.51
N PRO A 142 -23.63 21.61 14.08
CA PRO A 142 -24.11 20.71 15.13
C PRO A 142 -24.53 19.34 14.53
N ILE A 143 -23.53 18.58 14.03
CA ILE A 143 -23.74 17.35 13.24
C ILE A 143 -24.53 16.31 14.03
N SER A 144 -24.25 16.16 15.33
CA SER A 144 -24.93 15.16 16.17
C SER A 144 -26.41 15.49 16.34
N SER A 145 -26.72 16.72 16.76
CA SER A 145 -28.11 17.19 16.95
C SER A 145 -28.90 17.17 15.65
N LEU A 146 -28.30 17.59 14.54
CA LEU A 146 -28.95 17.54 13.21
C LEU A 146 -29.20 16.11 12.74
N THR A 147 -28.31 15.17 13.07
CA THR A 147 -28.52 13.75 12.77
C THR A 147 -29.66 13.19 13.62
N GLU A 148 -29.70 13.50 14.91
CA GLU A 148 -30.79 13.09 15.81
C GLU A 148 -32.15 13.60 15.34
N ASN A 149 -32.24 14.87 14.97
CA ASN A 149 -33.46 15.48 14.44
C ASN A 149 -33.90 14.81 13.12
N ALA A 150 -32.97 14.52 12.22
CA ALA A 150 -33.28 13.86 10.95
C ALA A 150 -33.79 12.42 11.12
N LEU A 151 -33.45 11.79 12.25
CA LEU A 151 -33.82 10.40 12.57
C LEU A 151 -34.92 10.31 13.65
N GLU A 152 -35.53 11.42 13.99
CA GLU A 152 -36.67 11.43 14.94
C GLU A 152 -37.79 10.49 14.46
N GLY A 153 -38.35 9.72 15.39
CA GLY A 153 -39.39 8.73 15.09
C GLY A 153 -38.90 7.42 14.44
N THR A 154 -37.59 7.22 14.28
CA THR A 154 -37.05 5.91 13.88
C THR A 154 -37.04 4.92 15.07
N SER A 155 -37.00 3.61 14.77
CA SER A 155 -36.95 2.56 15.78
C SER A 155 -35.54 2.32 16.37
N LEU A 156 -34.56 3.13 15.99
CA LEU A 156 -33.17 2.99 16.42
C LEU A 156 -32.99 3.49 17.85
N SER A 157 -32.10 2.83 18.59
CA SER A 157 -31.65 3.31 19.89
C SER A 157 -30.79 4.59 19.75
N PRO A 158 -30.68 5.42 20.80
CA PRO A 158 -29.82 6.62 20.76
C PRO A 158 -28.38 6.34 20.35
N LYS A 159 -27.82 5.19 20.75
CA LYS A 159 -26.47 4.76 20.36
C LYS A 159 -26.35 4.43 18.86
N GLU A 160 -27.40 3.87 18.28
CA GLU A 160 -27.43 3.55 16.85
C GLU A 160 -27.63 4.82 16.03
N VAL A 161 -28.51 5.73 16.47
CA VAL A 161 -28.69 7.07 15.86
C VAL A 161 -27.36 7.82 15.83
N ALA A 162 -26.64 7.88 16.95
CA ALA A 162 -25.35 8.54 17.04
C ALA A 162 -24.29 8.00 16.08
N ARG A 163 -24.41 6.75 15.62
CA ARG A 163 -23.52 6.16 14.62
C ARG A 163 -23.81 6.65 13.19
N CYS A 164 -24.99 7.18 12.92
CA CYS A 164 -25.36 7.66 11.58
C CYS A 164 -24.78 9.05 11.26
N LYS A 165 -24.17 9.76 12.23
CA LYS A 165 -23.59 11.10 12.04
C LYS A 165 -22.48 11.17 10.99
N ASN A 166 -21.78 10.04 10.73
CA ASN A 166 -20.80 9.93 9.67
C ASN A 166 -21.44 10.10 8.28
N PHE A 167 -22.65 9.58 8.06
CA PHE A 167 -23.37 9.80 6.81
C PHE A 167 -23.89 11.23 6.66
N PHE A 168 -24.25 11.90 7.76
CA PHE A 168 -24.55 13.33 7.70
C PHE A 168 -23.32 14.13 7.25
N ALA A 169 -22.15 13.89 7.88
CA ALA A 169 -20.91 14.55 7.47
C ALA A 169 -20.56 14.25 6.00
N LEU A 170 -20.76 12.99 5.55
CA LEU A 170 -20.56 12.60 4.15
C LEU A 170 -21.49 13.36 3.21
N GLY A 171 -22.78 13.47 3.54
CA GLY A 171 -23.76 14.21 2.75
C GLY A 171 -23.41 15.69 2.60
N LEU A 172 -22.96 16.32 3.69
CA LEU A 172 -22.47 17.71 3.66
C LEU A 172 -21.26 17.86 2.73
N MET A 173 -20.33 16.90 2.78
CA MET A 173 -19.14 16.93 1.91
C MET A 173 -19.51 16.66 0.44
N TYR A 174 -20.52 15.82 0.17
CA TYR A 174 -21.03 15.63 -1.19
C TYR A 174 -21.61 16.93 -1.75
N TRP A 175 -22.37 17.64 -0.95
CA TRP A 175 -22.87 18.94 -1.35
C TRP A 175 -21.72 19.93 -1.61
N LEU A 176 -20.76 20.02 -0.69
CA LEU A 176 -19.64 20.97 -0.77
C LEU A 176 -18.78 20.76 -2.03
N PHE A 177 -18.56 19.51 -2.43
CA PHE A 177 -17.75 19.13 -3.59
C PHE A 177 -18.56 18.69 -4.82
N ASN A 178 -19.83 19.04 -4.85
CA ASN A 178 -20.71 18.76 -5.99
C ASN A 178 -20.71 17.28 -6.41
N ARG A 179 -20.88 16.37 -5.45
CA ARG A 179 -20.87 14.92 -5.65
C ARG A 179 -22.27 14.33 -5.62
N PRO A 180 -22.60 13.34 -6.47
CA PRO A 180 -23.89 12.66 -6.46
C PRO A 180 -24.01 11.77 -5.19
N VAL A 181 -25.23 11.65 -4.65
CA VAL A 181 -25.52 10.83 -3.47
C VAL A 181 -25.99 9.41 -3.83
N GLU A 182 -26.41 9.18 -5.06
CA GLU A 182 -27.13 8.00 -5.52
C GLU A 182 -26.31 6.72 -5.33
N ASN A 183 -25.04 6.76 -5.69
CA ASN A 183 -24.15 5.59 -5.57
C ASN A 183 -23.99 5.14 -4.11
N THR A 184 -23.88 6.10 -3.20
CA THR A 184 -23.80 5.78 -1.76
C THR A 184 -25.11 5.25 -1.23
N VAL A 185 -26.25 5.75 -1.71
CA VAL A 185 -27.56 5.21 -1.35
C VAL A 185 -27.68 3.75 -1.79
N GLU A 186 -27.27 3.41 -3.01
CA GLU A 186 -27.28 2.02 -3.48
C GLU A 186 -26.31 1.13 -2.65
N TRP A 187 -25.12 1.65 -2.34
CA TRP A 187 -24.20 0.95 -1.48
C TRP A 187 -24.77 0.72 -0.05
N ILE A 188 -25.47 1.70 0.54
CA ILE A 188 -26.16 1.57 1.82
C ILE A 188 -27.18 0.44 1.76
N LYS A 189 -27.99 0.37 0.70
CA LYS A 189 -28.99 -0.70 0.50
C LYS A 189 -28.35 -2.08 0.48
N ASP A 190 -27.26 -2.26 -0.26
CA ASP A 190 -26.58 -3.56 -0.33
C ASP A 190 -25.88 -3.92 0.99
N LYS A 191 -25.15 -2.96 1.58
CA LYS A 191 -24.39 -3.16 2.81
C LYS A 191 -25.27 -3.54 3.99
N PHE A 192 -26.43 -2.89 4.11
CA PHE A 192 -27.35 -3.06 5.23
C PHE A 192 -28.59 -3.88 4.88
N LYS A 193 -28.58 -4.65 3.78
CA LYS A 193 -29.73 -5.45 3.31
C LYS A 193 -30.35 -6.39 4.38
N LYS A 194 -29.57 -6.82 5.37
CA LYS A 194 -30.06 -7.65 6.50
C LYS A 194 -30.73 -6.84 7.60
N ASN A 195 -30.62 -5.51 7.58
CA ASN A 195 -31.11 -4.60 8.63
C ASN A 195 -31.76 -3.37 7.99
N PRO A 196 -33.02 -3.47 7.49
CA PRO A 196 -33.68 -2.39 6.74
C PRO A 196 -33.77 -1.06 7.48
N GLN A 197 -33.88 -1.07 8.82
CA GLN A 197 -33.90 0.14 9.65
C GLN A 197 -32.62 0.99 9.49
N PHE A 198 -31.45 0.35 9.28
CA PHE A 198 -30.21 1.08 9.02
C PHE A 198 -30.13 1.62 7.59
N ILE A 199 -30.82 1.00 6.62
CA ILE A 199 -30.92 1.53 5.26
C ILE A 199 -31.62 2.88 5.30
N ASP A 200 -32.81 2.94 5.92
CA ASP A 200 -33.59 4.16 6.06
C ASP A 200 -32.82 5.24 6.82
N ALA A 201 -32.29 4.91 8.01
CA ALA A 201 -31.62 5.86 8.86
C ALA A 201 -30.34 6.45 8.20
N ASN A 202 -29.47 5.62 7.64
CA ASN A 202 -28.24 6.10 7.02
C ASN A 202 -28.53 6.92 5.76
N THR A 203 -29.55 6.55 4.98
CA THR A 203 -30.00 7.33 3.81
C THR A 203 -30.56 8.67 4.24
N LYS A 204 -31.41 8.71 5.28
CA LYS A 204 -31.95 9.98 5.83
C LYS A 204 -30.83 10.89 6.33
N ALA A 205 -29.87 10.35 7.09
CA ALA A 205 -28.74 11.12 7.59
C ALA A 205 -27.88 11.70 6.45
N LEU A 206 -27.60 10.92 5.39
CA LEU A 206 -26.86 11.35 4.21
C LEU A 206 -27.58 12.52 3.50
N ILE A 207 -28.88 12.36 3.23
CA ILE A 207 -29.69 13.38 2.56
C ILE A 207 -29.84 14.62 3.44
N ALA A 208 -30.00 14.47 4.76
CA ALA A 208 -30.06 15.59 5.70
C ALA A 208 -28.76 16.43 5.68
N GLY A 209 -27.59 15.78 5.65
CA GLY A 209 -26.29 16.46 5.51
C GLY A 209 -26.16 17.22 4.19
N PHE A 210 -26.57 16.62 3.09
CA PHE A 210 -26.60 17.26 1.76
C PHE A 210 -27.51 18.49 1.76
N ASN A 211 -28.75 18.33 2.23
CA ASN A 211 -29.73 19.40 2.30
C ASN A 211 -29.34 20.52 3.28
N PHE A 212 -28.62 20.18 4.36
CA PHE A 212 -28.09 21.20 5.26
C PHE A 212 -27.12 22.13 4.52
N GLY A 213 -26.20 21.59 3.74
CA GLY A 213 -25.30 22.37 2.88
C GLY A 213 -26.06 23.30 1.92
N GLU A 214 -27.14 22.81 1.30
CA GLU A 214 -27.97 23.57 0.36
C GLU A 214 -28.74 24.71 1.03
N ASN A 215 -29.33 24.44 2.20
CA ASN A 215 -30.28 25.36 2.85
C ASN A 215 -29.64 26.34 3.83
N THR A 216 -28.41 26.05 4.32
CA THR A 216 -27.73 26.93 5.26
C THR A 216 -27.12 28.14 4.56
N GLU A 217 -27.12 29.30 5.24
CA GLU A 217 -26.39 30.50 4.79
C GLU A 217 -24.91 30.46 5.16
N ALA A 218 -24.49 29.50 6.00
CA ALA A 218 -23.10 29.38 6.46
C ALA A 218 -22.13 29.08 5.32
N PHE A 219 -22.56 28.30 4.32
CA PHE A 219 -21.76 27.98 3.15
C PHE A 219 -22.21 28.83 1.95
N THR A 220 -21.33 29.66 1.42
CA THR A 220 -21.59 30.55 0.28
C THR A 220 -21.05 29.99 -1.04
N THR A 221 -20.08 29.06 -0.97
CA THR A 221 -19.35 28.53 -2.12
C THR A 221 -19.41 27.00 -2.11
N ARG A 222 -19.60 26.43 -3.27
CA ARG A 222 -19.39 24.99 -3.58
C ARG A 222 -18.15 24.86 -4.42
N TYR A 223 -17.53 23.69 -4.39
CA TYR A 223 -16.34 23.40 -5.18
C TYR A 223 -16.62 22.30 -6.19
N SER A 224 -15.99 22.36 -7.34
CA SER A 224 -16.05 21.29 -8.35
C SER A 224 -14.65 20.99 -8.85
N VAL A 225 -14.35 19.71 -9.04
CA VAL A 225 -13.13 19.22 -9.70
C VAL A 225 -13.57 18.40 -10.90
N GLU A 226 -13.16 18.81 -12.08
CA GLU A 226 -13.49 18.13 -13.33
C GLU A 226 -12.93 16.70 -13.38
N PRO A 227 -13.54 15.79 -14.15
CA PRO A 227 -12.99 14.46 -14.37
C PRO A 227 -11.57 14.50 -14.94
N ALA A 228 -10.72 13.60 -14.50
CA ALA A 228 -9.38 13.43 -15.03
C ALA A 228 -9.38 12.79 -16.42
N LYS A 229 -8.36 13.09 -17.22
CA LYS A 229 -8.21 12.52 -18.58
C LYS A 229 -7.64 11.10 -18.54
N LEU A 230 -8.33 10.20 -17.87
CA LEU A 230 -7.93 8.80 -17.76
C LEU A 230 -8.11 8.05 -19.10
N PRO A 231 -7.24 7.09 -19.45
CA PRO A 231 -7.41 6.23 -20.62
C PRO A 231 -8.75 5.48 -20.59
N LYS A 232 -9.46 5.39 -21.71
CA LYS A 232 -10.75 4.68 -21.79
C LYS A 232 -10.65 3.25 -21.29
N GLY A 233 -11.61 2.79 -20.50
CA GLY A 233 -11.68 1.45 -19.94
C GLY A 233 -12.64 1.33 -18.77
N THR A 234 -12.72 0.13 -18.18
CA THR A 234 -13.42 -0.11 -16.93
C THR A 234 -12.43 0.07 -15.78
N TYR A 235 -12.82 0.84 -14.79
CA TYR A 235 -11.99 1.17 -13.63
C TYR A 235 -12.61 0.65 -12.34
N ARG A 236 -11.77 0.40 -11.38
CA ARG A 236 -12.09 0.16 -9.99
C ARG A 236 -11.14 0.99 -9.13
N ASN A 237 -11.64 1.57 -8.06
CA ASN A 237 -10.80 2.09 -7.00
C ASN A 237 -10.30 0.88 -6.19
N ILE A 238 -8.98 0.70 -6.06
CA ILE A 238 -8.39 -0.53 -5.52
C ILE A 238 -7.31 -0.22 -4.47
N SER A 239 -7.32 -0.98 -3.36
CA SER A 239 -6.22 -0.96 -2.40
C SER A 239 -5.08 -1.89 -2.83
N GLY A 240 -3.86 -1.65 -2.31
CA GLY A 240 -2.74 -2.51 -2.65
C GLY A 240 -2.89 -3.95 -2.16
N ASN A 241 -3.50 -4.16 -1.00
CA ASN A 241 -3.79 -5.50 -0.50
C ASN A 241 -4.78 -6.24 -1.39
N GLU A 242 -5.85 -5.56 -1.83
CA GLU A 242 -6.84 -6.11 -2.75
C GLU A 242 -6.20 -6.40 -4.11
N ALA A 243 -5.40 -5.48 -4.63
CA ALA A 243 -4.65 -5.64 -5.87
C ALA A 243 -3.68 -6.83 -5.81
N THR A 244 -2.98 -7.00 -4.68
CA THR A 244 -2.10 -8.16 -4.43
C THR A 244 -2.89 -9.47 -4.50
N ALA A 245 -4.05 -9.55 -3.84
CA ALA A 245 -4.89 -10.74 -3.86
C ALA A 245 -5.39 -11.08 -5.29
N TYR A 246 -5.86 -10.08 -6.04
CA TYR A 246 -6.25 -10.27 -7.45
C TYR A 246 -5.07 -10.65 -8.35
N GLY A 247 -3.88 -10.10 -8.09
CA GLY A 247 -2.67 -10.43 -8.84
C GLY A 247 -2.28 -11.91 -8.68
N PHE A 248 -2.33 -12.46 -7.47
CA PHE A 248 -2.08 -13.89 -7.25
C PHE A 248 -3.18 -14.78 -7.83
N LEU A 249 -4.45 -14.35 -7.75
CA LEU A 249 -5.54 -15.06 -8.43
C LEU A 249 -5.31 -15.10 -9.95
N ALA A 250 -4.91 -13.97 -10.54
CA ALA A 250 -4.57 -13.90 -11.96
C ALA A 250 -3.36 -14.78 -12.30
N ALA A 251 -2.33 -14.80 -11.46
CA ALA A 251 -1.17 -15.69 -11.63
C ALA A 251 -1.55 -17.18 -11.57
N SER A 252 -2.46 -17.55 -10.67
CA SER A 252 -3.03 -18.90 -10.60
C SER A 252 -3.72 -19.28 -11.91
N VAL A 253 -4.59 -18.43 -12.42
CA VAL A 253 -5.28 -18.65 -13.71
C VAL A 253 -4.29 -18.73 -14.87
N ARG A 254 -3.27 -17.85 -14.91
CA ARG A 254 -2.29 -17.80 -16.01
C ARG A 254 -1.24 -18.90 -15.97
N SER A 255 -1.00 -19.50 -14.81
CA SER A 255 -0.12 -20.68 -14.64
C SER A 255 -0.87 -22.00 -14.72
N GLY A 256 -2.18 -22.00 -14.52
CA GLY A 256 -3.00 -23.23 -14.39
C GLY A 256 -2.80 -23.95 -13.06
N LEU A 257 -2.12 -23.34 -12.09
CA LEU A 257 -1.88 -23.91 -10.77
C LEU A 257 -2.94 -23.50 -9.78
N GLN A 258 -3.25 -24.37 -8.83
CA GLN A 258 -4.08 -24.02 -7.69
C GLN A 258 -3.34 -23.05 -6.77
N LEU A 259 -4.00 -21.97 -6.36
CA LEU A 259 -3.43 -21.01 -5.41
C LEU A 259 -3.61 -21.49 -3.98
N TYR A 260 -2.52 -21.55 -3.22
CA TYR A 260 -2.50 -21.85 -1.80
C TYR A 260 -1.89 -20.70 -1.01
N LEU A 261 -2.63 -20.16 -0.05
CA LEU A 261 -2.12 -19.18 0.93
C LEU A 261 -2.05 -19.83 2.31
N GLY A 262 -0.83 -20.00 2.87
CA GLY A 262 -0.60 -20.33 4.27
C GLY A 262 -0.14 -19.08 5.02
N SER A 263 -0.95 -18.55 5.96
CA SER A 263 -0.64 -17.27 6.60
C SER A 263 -1.17 -17.18 8.03
N TYR A 264 -0.52 -16.34 8.83
CA TYR A 264 -1.00 -15.88 10.13
C TYR A 264 -1.43 -14.42 10.04
N PRO A 265 -2.60 -14.04 10.61
CA PRO A 265 -3.10 -12.67 10.53
C PRO A 265 -2.18 -11.68 11.23
N ILE A 266 -1.70 -10.69 10.50
CA ILE A 266 -0.88 -9.59 11.02
C ILE A 266 -1.19 -8.29 10.28
N THR A 267 -1.33 -7.19 11.02
CA THR A 267 -1.50 -5.85 10.43
C THR A 267 -0.20 -5.39 9.77
N PRO A 268 -0.23 -4.85 8.52
CA PRO A 268 -1.41 -4.57 7.69
C PRO A 268 -1.72 -5.67 6.64
N ALA A 269 -1.10 -6.84 6.67
CA ALA A 269 -1.20 -7.90 5.65
C ALA A 269 -2.47 -8.75 5.72
N SER A 270 -3.26 -8.67 6.80
CA SER A 270 -4.42 -9.56 7.04
C SER A 270 -5.50 -9.47 5.97
N GLU A 271 -5.63 -8.33 5.30
CA GLU A 271 -6.64 -8.13 4.25
C GLU A 271 -6.38 -9.04 3.04
N ILE A 272 -5.12 -9.36 2.72
CA ILE A 272 -4.79 -10.31 1.63
C ILE A 272 -5.44 -11.67 1.89
N LEU A 273 -5.32 -12.19 3.12
CA LEU A 273 -5.97 -13.45 3.52
C LEU A 273 -7.49 -13.36 3.43
N GLN A 274 -8.07 -12.24 3.89
CA GLN A 274 -9.52 -12.01 3.83
C GLN A 274 -10.01 -11.99 2.39
N GLN A 275 -9.38 -11.23 1.51
CA GLN A 275 -9.75 -11.13 0.10
C GLN A 275 -9.66 -12.50 -0.60
N LEU A 276 -8.56 -13.22 -0.44
CA LEU A 276 -8.39 -14.54 -1.06
C LEU A 276 -9.40 -15.57 -0.53
N SER A 277 -9.87 -15.44 0.69
CA SER A 277 -10.88 -16.34 1.26
C SER A 277 -12.24 -16.27 0.55
N TYR A 278 -12.52 -15.19 -0.17
CA TYR A 278 -13.74 -15.05 -0.99
C TYR A 278 -13.67 -15.80 -2.32
N PHE A 279 -12.48 -16.23 -2.78
CA PHE A 279 -12.28 -16.83 -4.10
C PHE A 279 -12.25 -18.37 -4.09
N LYS A 280 -12.94 -19.00 -3.15
CA LYS A 280 -13.06 -20.47 -3.08
C LYS A 280 -13.60 -21.11 -4.37
N ASN A 281 -14.51 -20.42 -5.07
CA ASN A 281 -15.06 -20.84 -6.35
C ASN A 281 -14.03 -20.85 -7.49
N PHE A 282 -12.89 -20.19 -7.33
CA PHE A 282 -11.73 -20.26 -8.24
C PHE A 282 -10.69 -21.30 -7.78
N GLY A 283 -11.01 -22.14 -6.82
CA GLY A 283 -10.11 -23.16 -6.28
C GLY A 283 -9.06 -22.63 -5.31
N VAL A 284 -9.15 -21.38 -4.86
CA VAL A 284 -8.19 -20.82 -3.89
C VAL A 284 -8.32 -21.52 -2.55
N LYS A 285 -7.20 -22.02 -2.04
CA LYS A 285 -7.07 -22.59 -0.70
C LYS A 285 -6.44 -21.57 0.23
N THR A 286 -7.10 -21.24 1.33
CA THR A 286 -6.56 -20.37 2.39
C THR A 286 -6.44 -21.15 3.68
N PHE A 287 -5.28 -21.12 4.31
CA PHE A 287 -4.99 -21.72 5.60
C PHE A 287 -4.54 -20.63 6.57
N GLN A 288 -5.36 -20.39 7.60
CA GLN A 288 -4.97 -19.53 8.71
C GLN A 288 -4.22 -20.39 9.74
N ALA A 289 -2.92 -20.17 9.80
CA ALA A 289 -2.03 -20.85 10.72
C ALA A 289 -2.11 -20.29 12.14
N GLU A 290 -1.56 -20.99 13.13
CA GLU A 290 -1.48 -20.49 14.50
C GLU A 290 -0.33 -19.50 14.72
N ASP A 291 0.72 -19.54 13.86
CA ASP A 291 1.84 -18.60 13.85
C ASP A 291 2.45 -18.45 12.44
N GLU A 292 3.44 -17.58 12.33
CA GLU A 292 4.12 -17.29 11.07
C GLU A 292 4.95 -18.45 10.54
N ILE A 293 5.54 -19.26 11.42
CA ILE A 293 6.35 -20.42 11.06
C ILE A 293 5.47 -21.50 10.44
N SER A 294 4.36 -21.84 11.09
CA SER A 294 3.36 -22.78 10.57
C SER A 294 2.80 -22.31 9.22
N GLY A 295 2.56 -20.99 9.07
CA GLY A 295 2.08 -20.40 7.82
C GLY A 295 3.02 -20.67 6.64
N ILE A 296 4.31 -20.35 6.76
CA ILE A 296 5.28 -20.55 5.67
C ILE A 296 5.57 -22.03 5.42
N VAL A 297 5.68 -22.86 6.47
CA VAL A 297 5.96 -24.29 6.30
C VAL A 297 4.82 -24.99 5.59
N SER A 298 3.56 -24.64 5.89
CA SER A 298 2.41 -25.16 5.16
C SER A 298 2.45 -24.78 3.66
N ALA A 299 2.86 -23.55 3.35
CA ALA A 299 3.04 -23.09 1.96
C ALA A 299 4.19 -23.82 1.24
N ILE A 300 5.29 -24.14 1.92
CA ILE A 300 6.37 -24.98 1.37
C ILE A 300 5.83 -26.37 1.01
N GLY A 301 5.02 -26.98 1.89
CA GLY A 301 4.38 -28.25 1.63
C GLY A 301 3.44 -28.21 0.43
N ALA A 302 2.64 -27.16 0.28
CA ALA A 302 1.76 -26.94 -0.86
C ALA A 302 2.56 -26.76 -2.17
N SER A 303 3.66 -25.99 -2.13
CA SER A 303 4.57 -25.85 -3.27
C SER A 303 5.19 -27.20 -3.67
N PHE A 304 5.62 -28.00 -2.71
CA PHE A 304 6.12 -29.35 -3.02
C PHE A 304 5.05 -30.21 -3.70
N ALA A 305 3.78 -30.06 -3.32
CA ALA A 305 2.64 -30.75 -3.91
C ALA A 305 2.21 -30.20 -5.29
N GLY A 306 2.80 -29.12 -5.78
CA GLY A 306 2.52 -28.57 -7.11
C GLY A 306 1.59 -27.35 -7.15
N ASP A 307 1.25 -26.77 -6.00
CA ASP A 307 0.44 -25.54 -5.93
C ASP A 307 1.29 -24.27 -6.15
N LEU A 308 0.66 -23.20 -6.63
CA LEU A 308 1.21 -21.84 -6.51
C LEU A 308 1.08 -21.42 -5.05
N ALA A 309 2.16 -21.53 -4.29
CA ALA A 309 2.16 -21.32 -2.85
C ALA A 309 2.63 -19.92 -2.49
N ILE A 310 1.88 -19.27 -1.61
CA ILE A 310 2.21 -17.94 -1.09
C ILE A 310 2.02 -17.87 0.43
N THR A 311 2.70 -16.92 1.07
CA THR A 311 2.48 -16.55 2.48
C THR A 311 2.56 -15.04 2.63
N SER A 312 1.68 -14.43 3.43
CA SER A 312 1.69 -12.99 3.69
C SER A 312 2.08 -12.70 5.13
N THR A 313 2.81 -11.60 5.33
CA THR A 313 3.29 -11.19 6.65
C THR A 313 3.65 -9.70 6.67
N SER A 314 4.29 -9.27 7.76
CA SER A 314 4.96 -7.98 7.96
C SER A 314 6.31 -8.23 8.60
N GLY A 315 7.18 -7.24 8.72
CA GLY A 315 8.56 -7.36 9.20
C GLY A 315 8.81 -8.32 10.37
N PRO A 316 8.05 -8.24 11.49
CA PRO A 316 8.22 -9.20 12.60
C PRO A 316 7.99 -10.66 12.19
N GLY A 317 6.99 -10.89 11.35
CA GLY A 317 6.72 -12.25 10.86
C GLY A 317 7.71 -12.71 9.79
N LEU A 318 8.25 -11.79 8.97
CA LEU A 318 9.36 -12.11 8.07
C LEU A 318 10.58 -12.61 8.87
N ALA A 319 10.89 -11.97 10.01
CA ALA A 319 11.95 -12.41 10.90
C ALA A 319 11.74 -13.84 11.42
N LEU A 320 10.49 -14.21 11.79
CA LEU A 320 10.17 -15.57 12.24
C LEU A 320 10.20 -16.60 11.11
N LYS A 321 10.01 -16.18 9.86
CA LYS A 321 10.00 -17.05 8.68
C LYS A 321 11.40 -17.34 8.10
N THR A 322 12.45 -16.71 8.58
CA THR A 322 13.78 -16.73 7.94
C THR A 322 14.38 -18.13 7.82
N GLU A 323 14.21 -18.99 8.82
CA GLU A 323 14.71 -20.37 8.76
C GLU A 323 13.95 -21.20 7.70
N ALA A 324 12.61 -21.14 7.72
CA ALA A 324 11.79 -21.84 6.74
C ALA A 324 12.03 -21.31 5.31
N LEU A 325 12.31 -20.01 5.15
CA LEU A 325 12.75 -19.43 3.87
C LEU A 325 14.08 -20.04 3.42
N GLY A 326 15.04 -20.25 4.33
CA GLY A 326 16.27 -20.99 4.07
C GLY A 326 16.01 -22.42 3.61
N LEU A 327 15.05 -23.11 4.22
CA LEU A 327 14.60 -24.43 3.77
C LEU A 327 14.03 -24.39 2.34
N ALA A 328 13.24 -23.38 1.99
CA ALA A 328 12.70 -23.22 0.63
C ALA A 328 13.82 -23.00 -0.41
N VAL A 329 14.88 -22.24 -0.04
CA VAL A 329 16.08 -22.10 -0.87
C VAL A 329 16.79 -23.42 -1.06
N MET A 330 16.98 -24.21 0.02
CA MET A 330 17.66 -25.50 -0.02
C MET A 330 16.90 -26.56 -0.82
N THR A 331 15.59 -26.55 -0.75
CA THR A 331 14.71 -27.47 -1.50
C THR A 331 14.42 -27.01 -2.91
N GLU A 332 14.80 -25.78 -3.24
CA GLU A 332 14.55 -25.12 -4.53
C GLU A 332 13.09 -25.27 -4.96
N LEU A 333 12.19 -24.77 -4.10
CA LEU A 333 10.74 -24.76 -4.32
C LEU A 333 10.25 -23.34 -4.62
N PRO A 334 9.31 -23.18 -5.57
CA PRO A 334 8.70 -21.87 -5.83
C PRO A 334 7.81 -21.45 -4.66
N LEU A 335 8.05 -20.27 -4.11
CA LEU A 335 7.28 -19.72 -3.01
C LEU A 335 7.29 -18.20 -3.10
N VAL A 336 6.16 -17.53 -2.85
CA VAL A 336 6.17 -16.07 -2.71
C VAL A 336 5.85 -15.67 -1.28
N ILE A 337 6.73 -14.87 -0.70
CA ILE A 337 6.54 -14.25 0.61
C ILE A 337 6.19 -12.79 0.38
N ILE A 338 4.98 -12.39 0.78
CA ILE A 338 4.51 -11.01 0.71
C ILE A 338 4.82 -10.38 2.07
N ASP A 339 5.70 -9.37 2.07
CA ASP A 339 6.01 -8.59 3.25
C ASP A 339 5.42 -7.19 3.13
N VAL A 340 4.35 -6.94 3.88
CA VAL A 340 3.72 -5.63 3.98
C VAL A 340 4.38 -4.88 5.14
N GLN A 341 5.40 -4.09 4.82
CA GLN A 341 6.27 -3.42 5.79
C GLN A 341 5.49 -2.42 6.66
N ARG A 342 5.87 -2.35 7.92
CA ARG A 342 5.30 -1.42 8.91
C ARG A 342 6.38 -0.87 9.83
N GLY A 343 6.05 0.17 10.60
CA GLY A 343 6.95 0.72 11.60
C GLY A 343 7.38 -0.32 12.64
N GLY A 344 8.69 -0.56 12.70
CA GLY A 344 9.35 -1.49 13.64
C GLY A 344 10.08 -0.74 14.76
N PRO A 345 10.96 -1.43 15.51
CA PRO A 345 11.15 -2.89 15.62
C PRO A 345 10.07 -3.59 16.44
N SER A 346 9.99 -4.93 16.37
CA SER A 346 9.01 -5.79 17.07
C SER A 346 7.57 -5.39 16.69
N THR A 347 6.66 -5.22 17.63
CA THR A 347 5.29 -4.74 17.38
C THR A 347 5.30 -3.32 16.81
N GLY A 348 6.21 -2.47 17.27
CA GLY A 348 6.47 -1.12 16.76
C GLY A 348 5.21 -0.27 16.61
N LEU A 349 5.00 0.20 15.40
CA LEU A 349 3.83 0.99 14.99
C LEU A 349 3.03 0.21 13.93
N PRO A 350 2.19 -0.76 14.31
CA PRO A 350 1.61 -1.73 13.38
C PRO A 350 0.72 -1.13 12.28
N THR A 351 0.19 0.07 12.50
CA THR A 351 -0.68 0.77 11.54
C THR A 351 0.05 1.86 10.76
N LYS A 352 1.37 2.00 10.93
CA LYS A 352 2.17 3.05 10.28
C LYS A 352 3.12 2.45 9.26
N THR A 353 3.33 3.19 8.17
CA THR A 353 4.19 2.74 7.07
C THR A 353 5.66 3.02 7.34
N GLU A 354 6.51 2.07 7.02
CA GLU A 354 7.96 2.18 6.88
C GLU A 354 8.44 1.25 5.75
N GLN A 355 9.70 1.35 5.37
CA GLN A 355 10.38 0.46 4.41
C GLN A 355 11.69 -0.04 5.06
N ALA A 356 11.59 -0.56 6.29
CA ALA A 356 12.75 -0.90 7.11
C ALA A 356 13.18 -2.37 7.01
N ASP A 357 12.53 -3.17 6.17
CA ASP A 357 12.77 -4.61 6.06
C ASP A 357 13.65 -5.01 4.85
N LEU A 358 14.15 -4.04 4.05
CA LEU A 358 14.94 -4.33 2.84
C LEU A 358 16.21 -5.13 3.15
N LEU A 359 17.01 -4.72 4.14
CA LEU A 359 18.22 -5.45 4.50
C LEU A 359 17.91 -6.86 5.04
N GLN A 360 16.81 -6.99 5.79
CA GLN A 360 16.34 -8.29 6.26
C GLN A 360 15.90 -9.17 5.07
N ALA A 361 15.17 -8.60 4.11
CA ALA A 361 14.73 -9.32 2.92
C ALA A 361 15.91 -9.79 2.05
N VAL A 362 16.96 -8.97 1.91
CA VAL A 362 18.12 -9.31 1.08
C VAL A 362 19.12 -10.21 1.82
N TYR A 363 19.43 -9.91 3.09
CA TYR A 363 20.54 -10.54 3.82
C TYR A 363 20.15 -11.28 5.12
N GLY A 364 18.90 -11.13 5.60
CA GLY A 364 18.50 -11.54 6.95
C GLY A 364 18.23 -13.04 7.13
N ARG A 365 19.11 -13.91 6.63
CA ARG A 365 19.00 -15.38 6.80
C ARG A 365 20.33 -15.96 7.29
N ASN A 366 20.29 -17.15 7.87
CA ASN A 366 21.50 -17.90 8.15
C ASN A 366 22.08 -18.52 6.87
N GLY A 367 23.39 -18.61 6.78
CA GLY A 367 24.13 -19.15 5.63
C GLY A 367 23.97 -18.31 4.36
N GLU A 368 24.53 -18.79 3.26
CA GLU A 368 24.41 -18.20 1.94
C GLU A 368 23.09 -18.63 1.29
N ALA A 369 22.04 -17.91 1.58
CA ALA A 369 20.66 -18.20 1.14
C ALA A 369 20.09 -17.05 0.28
N PRO A 370 20.57 -16.88 -0.96
CA PRO A 370 20.12 -15.80 -1.85
C PRO A 370 18.66 -16.01 -2.28
N VAL A 371 17.91 -14.91 -2.32
CA VAL A 371 16.50 -14.89 -2.79
C VAL A 371 16.26 -13.69 -3.67
N ALA A 372 15.32 -13.81 -4.60
CA ALA A 372 14.86 -12.65 -5.35
C ALA A 372 14.00 -11.74 -4.47
N VAL A 373 14.25 -10.41 -4.55
CA VAL A 373 13.50 -9.39 -3.82
C VAL A 373 12.99 -8.35 -4.80
N ILE A 374 11.68 -8.17 -4.82
CA ILE A 374 11.00 -7.19 -5.66
C ILE A 374 10.06 -6.33 -4.83
N ALA A 375 9.71 -5.14 -5.32
CA ALA A 375 8.83 -4.22 -4.59
C ALA A 375 7.77 -3.59 -5.50
N ALA A 376 6.54 -3.47 -5.00
CA ALA A 376 5.50 -2.69 -5.64
C ALA A 376 5.68 -1.20 -5.32
N ARG A 377 5.29 -0.31 -6.24
CA ARG A 377 5.47 1.14 -6.13
C ARG A 377 4.19 1.94 -5.91
N THR A 378 3.03 1.36 -6.22
CA THR A 378 1.71 1.96 -6.02
C THR A 378 0.66 0.88 -5.71
N PRO A 379 -0.54 1.23 -5.20
CA PRO A 379 -1.59 0.24 -4.96
C PRO A 379 -1.92 -0.63 -6.18
N ARG A 380 -2.14 -0.05 -7.35
CA ARG A 380 -2.42 -0.81 -8.59
C ARG A 380 -1.23 -1.64 -9.07
N ASP A 381 0.00 -1.21 -8.78
CA ASP A 381 1.21 -1.93 -9.16
C ASP A 381 1.36 -3.25 -8.38
N CYS A 382 0.77 -3.35 -7.19
CA CYS A 382 0.73 -4.59 -6.40
C CYS A 382 0.13 -5.76 -7.19
N PHE A 383 -0.87 -5.50 -8.05
CA PHE A 383 -1.45 -6.51 -8.94
C PHE A 383 -0.41 -7.10 -9.89
N TYR A 384 0.36 -6.25 -10.56
CA TYR A 384 1.35 -6.68 -11.54
C TYR A 384 2.57 -7.30 -10.88
N MET A 385 2.98 -6.79 -9.72
CA MET A 385 4.12 -7.35 -8.98
C MET A 385 3.82 -8.69 -8.34
N ALA A 386 2.56 -8.98 -7.98
CA ALA A 386 2.14 -10.32 -7.55
C ALA A 386 2.24 -11.36 -8.68
N ILE A 387 1.86 -10.99 -9.91
CA ILE A 387 2.03 -11.83 -11.10
C ILE A 387 3.52 -12.05 -11.38
N GLU A 388 4.31 -10.99 -11.33
CA GLU A 388 5.76 -11.04 -11.59
C GLU A 388 6.51 -11.88 -10.54
N ALA A 389 6.18 -11.73 -9.25
CA ALA A 389 6.72 -12.57 -8.18
C ALA A 389 6.44 -14.06 -8.44
N SER A 390 5.22 -14.37 -8.85
CA SER A 390 4.81 -15.75 -9.21
C SER A 390 5.58 -16.27 -10.43
N ARG A 391 5.76 -15.43 -11.46
CA ARG A 391 6.53 -15.78 -12.67
C ARG A 391 7.97 -16.11 -12.34
N ILE A 392 8.63 -15.26 -11.56
CA ILE A 392 10.03 -15.50 -11.16
C ILE A 392 10.14 -16.76 -10.31
N ALA A 393 9.28 -16.91 -9.29
CA ALA A 393 9.31 -18.07 -8.41
C ALA A 393 9.17 -19.40 -9.18
N LEU A 394 8.20 -19.47 -10.09
CA LEU A 394 7.91 -20.67 -10.87
C LEU A 394 8.98 -20.96 -11.93
N LYS A 395 9.47 -19.93 -12.63
CA LYS A 395 10.49 -20.10 -13.68
C LYS A 395 11.84 -20.54 -13.12
N TYR A 396 12.26 -19.97 -11.99
CA TYR A 396 13.56 -20.22 -11.39
C TYR A 396 13.55 -21.26 -10.28
N MET A 397 12.38 -21.81 -9.94
CA MET A 397 12.22 -22.76 -8.84
C MET A 397 12.91 -22.24 -7.56
N THR A 398 12.47 -21.07 -7.08
CA THR A 398 13.11 -20.35 -5.97
C THR A 398 12.08 -19.52 -5.21
N PRO A 399 12.28 -19.26 -3.92
CA PRO A 399 11.46 -18.28 -3.22
C PRO A 399 11.71 -16.85 -3.72
N VAL A 400 10.65 -16.03 -3.67
CA VAL A 400 10.67 -14.59 -3.98
C VAL A 400 10.04 -13.82 -2.84
N ILE A 401 10.66 -12.73 -2.41
CA ILE A 401 10.07 -11.78 -1.46
C ILE A 401 9.48 -10.61 -2.25
N LEU A 402 8.18 -10.37 -2.08
CA LEU A 402 7.47 -9.20 -2.59
C LEU A 402 7.29 -8.20 -1.44
N LEU A 403 8.00 -7.09 -1.52
CA LEU A 403 7.89 -5.98 -0.57
C LEU A 403 6.78 -5.02 -0.99
N THR A 404 5.90 -4.75 -0.05
CA THR A 404 4.97 -3.62 -0.08
C THR A 404 5.13 -2.85 1.24
N ASP A 405 4.31 -1.85 1.50
CA ASP A 405 4.31 -1.13 2.78
C ASP A 405 2.89 -0.72 3.18
N GLY A 406 2.71 -0.31 4.43
CA GLY A 406 1.41 0.02 4.98
C GLY A 406 0.67 1.13 4.25
N TYR A 407 1.38 2.06 3.59
CA TYR A 407 0.77 3.13 2.79
C TYR A 407 0.15 2.56 1.50
N ILE A 408 0.95 1.91 0.65
CA ILE A 408 0.42 1.38 -0.61
C ILE A 408 -0.53 0.20 -0.40
N ALA A 409 -0.38 -0.57 0.68
CA ALA A 409 -1.26 -1.68 1.01
C ALA A 409 -2.70 -1.24 1.33
N ASN A 410 -2.85 -0.16 2.12
CA ASN A 410 -4.14 0.35 2.57
C ASN A 410 -4.65 1.54 1.74
N GLY A 411 -3.76 2.28 1.08
CA GLY A 411 -4.11 3.36 0.16
C GLY A 411 -4.82 2.85 -1.08
N THR A 412 -5.67 3.68 -1.67
CA THR A 412 -6.40 3.33 -2.90
C THR A 412 -6.10 4.31 -4.03
N GLU A 413 -6.19 3.83 -5.25
CA GLU A 413 -6.11 4.61 -6.47
C GLU A 413 -6.99 4.00 -7.57
N PRO A 414 -7.41 4.75 -8.62
CA PRO A 414 -8.10 4.18 -9.76
C PRO A 414 -7.23 3.18 -10.51
N TRP A 415 -7.73 1.98 -10.69
CA TRP A 415 -7.08 0.91 -11.42
C TRP A 415 -7.92 0.52 -12.64
N LYS A 416 -7.33 0.65 -13.81
CA LYS A 416 -7.93 0.14 -15.05
C LYS A 416 -7.83 -1.37 -15.06
N ILE A 417 -8.97 -2.06 -15.06
CA ILE A 417 -9.04 -3.52 -15.05
C ILE A 417 -8.48 -4.05 -16.38
N PRO A 418 -7.40 -4.84 -16.37
CA PRO A 418 -6.85 -5.43 -17.59
C PRO A 418 -7.72 -6.58 -18.08
N SER A 419 -7.70 -6.84 -19.39
CA SER A 419 -8.19 -8.11 -19.91
C SER A 419 -7.29 -9.25 -19.44
N VAL A 420 -7.87 -10.37 -19.02
CA VAL A 420 -7.11 -11.57 -18.62
C VAL A 420 -6.17 -12.04 -19.74
N ASP A 421 -6.60 -11.94 -21.00
CA ASP A 421 -5.78 -12.36 -22.16
C ASP A 421 -4.59 -11.43 -22.41
N SER A 422 -4.61 -10.19 -21.89
CA SER A 422 -3.47 -9.27 -21.97
C SER A 422 -2.38 -9.57 -20.93
N LEU A 423 -2.68 -10.41 -19.94
CA LEU A 423 -1.72 -10.78 -18.90
C LEU A 423 -0.78 -11.88 -19.41
N PRO A 424 0.50 -11.85 -19.03
CA PRO A 424 1.46 -12.86 -19.47
C PRO A 424 1.03 -14.25 -19.01
N LYS A 425 1.19 -15.22 -19.90
CA LYS A 425 1.07 -16.64 -19.53
C LYS A 425 2.29 -17.04 -18.71
N ILE A 426 2.08 -17.75 -17.63
CA ILE A 426 3.15 -18.30 -16.80
C ILE A 426 3.30 -19.78 -17.14
N GLU A 427 4.40 -20.13 -17.77
CA GLU A 427 4.67 -21.51 -18.14
C GLU A 427 5.12 -22.31 -16.92
N VAL A 428 4.48 -23.46 -16.73
CA VAL A 428 4.84 -24.44 -15.69
C VAL A 428 5.02 -25.79 -16.34
N LYS A 429 6.13 -26.45 -15.99
CA LYS A 429 6.45 -27.78 -16.51
C LYS A 429 6.69 -28.74 -15.35
N PHE A 430 5.73 -29.61 -15.09
CA PHE A 430 5.97 -30.73 -14.19
C PHE A 430 6.73 -31.83 -14.91
N ARG A 431 7.78 -32.35 -14.28
CA ARG A 431 8.48 -33.53 -14.79
C ARG A 431 7.63 -34.75 -14.60
N LYS A 432 7.42 -35.52 -15.68
CA LYS A 432 6.62 -36.76 -15.68
C LYS A 432 7.42 -37.96 -16.18
N GLU A 433 8.40 -37.73 -17.03
CA GLU A 433 9.21 -38.75 -17.66
C GLU A 433 10.34 -39.20 -16.76
N LYS A 434 10.50 -40.51 -16.60
CA LYS A 434 11.59 -41.16 -15.85
C LYS A 434 12.95 -40.97 -16.50
N GLU A 435 12.98 -41.09 -17.85
CA GLU A 435 14.20 -41.03 -18.61
C GLU A 435 14.94 -39.72 -18.39
N GLY A 436 16.21 -39.80 -17.97
CA GLY A 436 17.03 -38.63 -17.68
C GLY A 436 16.58 -37.80 -16.47
N PHE A 437 15.72 -38.33 -15.58
CA PHE A 437 15.34 -37.62 -14.38
C PHE A 437 16.42 -37.73 -13.30
N TYR A 438 16.92 -36.55 -12.86
CA TYR A 438 17.70 -36.36 -11.64
C TYR A 438 17.15 -35.15 -10.89
N PRO A 439 16.95 -35.24 -9.56
CA PRO A 439 16.19 -34.20 -8.82
C PRO A 439 16.79 -32.81 -8.86
N TYR A 440 18.09 -32.68 -9.10
CA TYR A 440 18.83 -31.42 -9.18
C TYR A 440 19.58 -31.22 -10.51
N LEU A 441 19.16 -31.92 -11.59
CA LEU A 441 19.63 -31.64 -12.95
C LEU A 441 18.97 -30.35 -13.44
N ARG A 442 19.66 -29.25 -13.24
CA ARG A 442 19.16 -27.90 -13.53
C ARG A 442 19.18 -27.62 -15.03
N ASP A 443 18.23 -26.80 -15.46
CA ASP A 443 18.14 -26.27 -16.83
C ASP A 443 19.04 -25.01 -17.02
N GLU A 444 18.85 -24.32 -18.15
CA GLU A 444 19.55 -23.08 -18.50
C GLU A 444 19.30 -21.91 -17.54
N PHE A 445 18.20 -21.94 -16.77
CA PHE A 445 17.86 -20.96 -15.73
C PHE A 445 18.39 -21.37 -14.34
N LEU A 446 19.10 -22.47 -14.27
CA LEU A 446 19.51 -23.14 -13.04
C LEU A 446 18.30 -23.59 -12.18
N ALA A 447 17.16 -23.81 -12.80
CA ALA A 447 15.97 -24.35 -12.15
C ALA A 447 16.00 -25.88 -12.17
N ARG A 448 15.72 -26.50 -11.02
CA ARG A 448 15.61 -27.97 -10.96
C ARG A 448 14.28 -28.46 -11.55
N PRO A 449 14.20 -29.71 -12.03
CA PRO A 449 12.95 -30.29 -12.48
C PRO A 449 11.93 -30.39 -11.32
N TRP A 450 10.67 -30.00 -11.60
CA TRP A 450 9.59 -30.07 -10.63
C TRP A 450 8.78 -31.36 -10.80
N ALA A 451 9.17 -32.40 -10.07
CA ALA A 451 8.40 -33.64 -9.95
C ALA A 451 7.57 -33.60 -8.68
N ILE A 452 6.25 -33.73 -8.82
CA ILE A 452 5.34 -33.67 -7.67
C ILE A 452 5.19 -35.06 -7.02
N PRO A 453 4.91 -35.14 -5.72
CA PRO A 453 4.69 -36.40 -5.01
C PRO A 453 3.63 -37.27 -5.70
N GLY A 454 3.92 -38.59 -5.79
CA GLY A 454 3.03 -39.54 -6.43
C GLY A 454 3.23 -39.71 -7.95
N THR A 455 4.14 -38.97 -8.57
CA THR A 455 4.55 -39.24 -9.96
C THR A 455 5.34 -40.55 -10.02
N PRO A 456 4.86 -41.56 -10.73
CA PRO A 456 5.52 -42.88 -10.76
C PRO A 456 6.95 -42.79 -11.27
N ASP A 457 7.84 -43.57 -10.65
CA ASP A 457 9.29 -43.66 -10.98
C ASP A 457 10.10 -42.35 -10.81
N LEU A 458 9.50 -41.30 -10.22
CA LEU A 458 10.17 -40.03 -9.92
C LEU A 458 10.33 -39.80 -8.40
N GLU A 459 10.28 -40.87 -7.61
CA GLU A 459 10.50 -40.82 -6.19
C GLU A 459 11.91 -40.28 -5.90
N HIS A 460 11.99 -39.22 -5.12
CA HIS A 460 13.25 -38.58 -4.80
C HIS A 460 13.19 -37.89 -3.43
N ARG A 461 14.36 -37.64 -2.88
CA ARG A 461 14.51 -36.93 -1.62
C ARG A 461 14.74 -35.44 -1.84
N ILE A 462 14.02 -34.61 -1.09
CA ILE A 462 14.37 -33.21 -0.86
C ILE A 462 14.45 -32.96 0.65
N GLY A 463 15.15 -31.88 1.07
CA GLY A 463 15.28 -31.54 2.48
C GLY A 463 16.33 -30.46 2.72
N GLY A 464 16.51 -30.07 3.97
CA GLY A 464 17.40 -28.99 4.37
C GLY A 464 18.89 -29.34 4.39
N LEU A 465 19.27 -30.64 4.36
CA LEU A 465 20.67 -31.03 4.28
C LEU A 465 21.26 -30.71 2.90
N GLU A 466 22.56 -30.42 2.83
CA GLU A 466 23.26 -30.22 1.55
C GLU A 466 23.21 -31.48 0.69
N LYS A 467 23.06 -31.29 -0.61
CA LYS A 467 22.85 -32.34 -1.60
C LYS A 467 23.94 -32.35 -2.65
N ALA A 468 24.27 -33.53 -3.13
CA ALA A 468 25.12 -33.67 -4.30
C ALA A 468 24.45 -33.03 -5.51
N ASP A 469 25.22 -32.26 -6.26
CA ASP A 469 24.76 -31.68 -7.52
C ASP A 469 24.23 -32.79 -8.46
N VAL A 470 23.18 -32.49 -9.22
CA VAL A 470 22.46 -33.39 -10.13
C VAL A 470 21.68 -34.49 -9.40
N TYR A 471 22.32 -35.29 -8.56
CA TYR A 471 21.76 -36.52 -8.00
C TYR A 471 20.86 -36.33 -6.78
N GLY A 472 21.08 -35.28 -5.98
CA GLY A 472 20.24 -34.95 -4.82
C GLY A 472 20.47 -35.81 -3.58
N ASN A 473 21.45 -36.69 -3.56
CA ASN A 473 21.85 -37.43 -2.36
C ASN A 473 22.48 -36.48 -1.34
N VAL A 474 22.35 -36.78 -0.05
CA VAL A 474 23.05 -36.01 1.01
C VAL A 474 24.55 -36.06 0.75
N SER A 475 25.22 -34.90 0.82
CA SER A 475 26.64 -34.75 0.56
C SER A 475 27.29 -33.92 1.66
N TYR A 476 28.41 -34.39 2.15
CA TYR A 476 29.31 -33.67 3.06
C TYR A 476 30.63 -33.30 2.37
N ASP A 477 30.70 -33.48 1.05
CA ASP A 477 31.85 -33.12 0.24
C ASP A 477 32.03 -31.59 0.20
N PRO A 478 33.21 -31.04 0.59
CA PRO A 478 33.42 -29.60 0.65
C PRO A 478 33.38 -28.92 -0.72
N ASP A 479 33.88 -29.58 -1.78
CA ASP A 479 33.90 -29.01 -3.12
C ASP A 479 32.48 -28.98 -3.70
N ASN A 480 31.67 -30.01 -3.41
CA ASN A 480 30.25 -29.99 -3.75
C ASN A 480 29.48 -28.87 -3.00
N HIS A 481 29.80 -28.66 -1.72
CA HIS A 481 29.15 -27.58 -0.97
C HIS A 481 29.46 -26.20 -1.57
N ASP A 482 30.73 -25.90 -1.85
CA ASP A 482 31.15 -24.67 -2.52
C ASP A 482 30.41 -24.48 -3.87
N LYS A 483 30.39 -25.53 -4.69
CA LYS A 483 29.65 -25.53 -5.98
C LYS A 483 28.18 -25.21 -5.80
N MET A 484 27.49 -25.82 -4.83
CA MET A 484 26.05 -25.62 -4.60
C MET A 484 25.74 -24.21 -4.12
N ILE A 485 26.58 -23.60 -3.28
CA ILE A 485 26.49 -22.20 -2.88
C ILE A 485 26.54 -21.29 -4.12
N HIS A 486 27.56 -21.47 -4.98
CA HIS A 486 27.73 -20.67 -6.19
C HIS A 486 26.58 -20.85 -7.20
N LEU A 487 26.05 -22.06 -7.35
CA LEU A 487 24.90 -22.34 -8.22
C LEU A 487 23.65 -21.60 -7.73
N ARG A 488 23.36 -21.60 -6.42
CA ARG A 488 22.21 -20.87 -5.84
C ARG A 488 22.38 -19.36 -6.02
N ALA A 489 23.58 -18.82 -5.81
CA ALA A 489 23.87 -17.41 -6.03
C ALA A 489 23.71 -17.01 -7.50
N GLN A 490 24.28 -17.82 -8.41
CA GLN A 490 24.21 -17.57 -9.86
C GLN A 490 22.77 -17.66 -10.38
N LYS A 491 21.92 -18.58 -9.86
CA LYS A 491 20.49 -18.65 -10.18
C LYS A 491 19.79 -17.32 -9.96
N ILE A 492 19.99 -16.72 -8.77
CA ILE A 492 19.37 -15.43 -8.45
C ILE A 492 19.94 -14.33 -9.34
N LYS A 493 21.25 -14.30 -9.56
CA LYS A 493 21.87 -13.33 -10.45
C LYS A 493 21.35 -13.41 -11.89
N ASN A 494 21.12 -14.61 -12.42
CA ASN A 494 20.65 -14.82 -13.78
C ASN A 494 19.26 -14.17 -14.04
N ILE A 495 18.48 -13.90 -12.99
CA ILE A 495 17.19 -13.20 -13.10
C ILE A 495 17.38 -11.80 -13.71
N GLU A 496 18.56 -11.16 -13.54
CA GLU A 496 18.86 -9.85 -14.15
C GLU A 496 18.71 -9.82 -15.68
N ASN A 497 18.82 -10.99 -16.35
CA ASN A 497 18.67 -11.12 -17.79
C ASN A 497 17.21 -11.29 -18.25
N ASP A 498 16.28 -11.48 -17.30
CA ASP A 498 14.87 -11.78 -17.53
C ASP A 498 13.92 -10.71 -16.97
N ILE A 499 14.49 -9.64 -16.46
CA ILE A 499 13.76 -8.49 -15.91
C ILE A 499 14.06 -7.24 -16.75
N PRO A 500 13.13 -6.25 -16.75
CA PRO A 500 13.33 -5.00 -17.49
C PRO A 500 14.56 -4.23 -17.00
N LEU A 501 15.15 -3.47 -17.92
CA LEU A 501 16.18 -2.48 -17.58
C LEU A 501 15.61 -1.38 -16.67
N LEU A 502 16.45 -0.77 -15.85
CA LEU A 502 16.09 0.41 -15.07
C LEU A 502 15.86 1.59 -16.02
N GLU A 503 14.63 2.10 -16.00
CA GLU A 503 14.22 3.25 -16.79
C GLU A 503 14.53 4.54 -16.06
N VAL A 504 14.98 5.55 -16.81
CA VAL A 504 15.21 6.91 -16.33
C VAL A 504 14.11 7.81 -16.91
N ASP A 505 13.32 8.43 -16.04
CA ASP A 505 12.39 9.48 -16.42
C ASP A 505 13.13 10.83 -16.40
N GLY A 506 13.32 11.41 -17.57
CA GLY A 506 14.12 12.60 -17.84
C GLY A 506 15.34 12.32 -18.70
N GLU A 507 16.35 13.19 -18.61
CA GLU A 507 17.61 12.97 -19.33
C GLU A 507 18.32 11.72 -18.80
N PRO A 508 18.88 10.88 -19.69
CA PRO A 508 19.53 9.62 -19.28
C PRO A 508 20.84 9.83 -18.49
N THR A 509 21.40 11.04 -18.55
CA THR A 509 22.60 11.46 -17.83
C THR A 509 22.44 12.90 -17.35
N GLY A 510 23.19 13.31 -16.32
CA GLY A 510 23.08 14.70 -15.87
C GLY A 510 23.66 15.00 -14.49
N ASP A 511 23.16 16.07 -13.89
CA ASP A 511 23.67 16.55 -12.59
C ASP A 511 23.12 15.77 -11.41
N LEU A 512 21.82 15.43 -11.44
CA LEU A 512 21.14 14.79 -10.32
C LEU A 512 20.15 13.73 -10.79
N LEU A 513 20.29 12.52 -10.24
CA LEU A 513 19.31 11.45 -10.29
C LEU A 513 18.64 11.33 -8.91
N VAL A 514 17.31 11.35 -8.85
CA VAL A 514 16.56 10.93 -7.66
C VAL A 514 16.16 9.47 -7.85
N LEU A 515 16.67 8.59 -6.97
CA LEU A 515 16.51 7.15 -7.06
C LEU A 515 15.65 6.66 -5.92
N GLY A 516 14.57 5.97 -6.21
CA GLY A 516 13.64 5.46 -5.20
C GLY A 516 13.30 3.99 -5.35
N TRP A 517 12.49 3.46 -4.43
CA TRP A 517 11.91 2.14 -4.46
C TRP A 517 10.60 2.09 -3.64
N GLY A 518 9.75 1.09 -3.90
CA GLY A 518 8.53 0.88 -3.13
C GLY A 518 7.60 2.10 -3.10
N GLY A 519 6.91 2.33 -2.00
CA GLY A 519 5.93 3.39 -1.80
C GLY A 519 6.45 4.83 -1.86
N THR A 520 7.77 5.05 -2.02
CA THR A 520 8.32 6.41 -2.22
C THR A 520 8.10 6.95 -3.64
N TYR A 521 7.60 6.11 -4.57
CA TYR A 521 7.44 6.46 -5.98
C TYR A 521 6.67 7.76 -6.19
N GLY A 522 5.47 7.86 -5.63
CA GLY A 522 4.59 9.00 -5.87
C GLY A 522 5.20 10.33 -5.40
N SER A 523 5.75 10.34 -4.18
CA SER A 523 6.37 11.54 -3.61
C SER A 523 7.60 11.98 -4.41
N ILE A 524 8.41 11.05 -4.90
CA ILE A 524 9.56 11.35 -5.77
C ILE A 524 9.07 11.92 -7.10
N LYS A 525 8.09 11.29 -7.74
CA LYS A 525 7.53 11.69 -9.04
C LYS A 525 7.03 13.14 -8.99
N GLU A 526 6.23 13.47 -7.99
CA GLU A 526 5.70 14.82 -7.82
C GLU A 526 6.78 15.85 -7.48
N ALA A 527 7.73 15.51 -6.60
CA ALA A 527 8.82 16.41 -6.23
C ALA A 527 9.73 16.72 -7.43
N VAL A 528 10.06 15.70 -8.24
CA VAL A 528 10.86 15.86 -9.45
C VAL A 528 10.11 16.70 -10.50
N SER A 529 8.82 16.46 -10.70
CA SER A 529 7.96 17.26 -11.58
C SER A 529 7.97 18.74 -11.16
N LYS A 530 7.76 19.03 -9.87
CA LYS A 530 7.82 20.39 -9.30
C LYS A 530 9.21 21.01 -9.41
N ALA A 531 10.28 20.24 -9.20
CA ALA A 531 11.64 20.74 -9.38
C ALA A 531 11.91 21.14 -10.84
N ARG A 532 11.50 20.31 -11.79
CA ARG A 532 11.62 20.61 -13.23
C ARG A 532 10.86 21.88 -13.62
N SER A 533 9.64 22.08 -13.12
CA SER A 533 8.85 23.30 -13.36
C SER A 533 9.53 24.56 -12.80
N GLN A 534 10.40 24.41 -11.79
CA GLN A 534 11.24 25.49 -11.22
C GLN A 534 12.61 25.63 -11.91
N GLY A 535 12.86 24.89 -12.99
CA GLY A 535 14.07 25.00 -13.80
C GLY A 535 15.25 24.11 -13.37
N TYR A 536 15.07 23.21 -12.40
CA TYR A 536 16.09 22.24 -12.00
C TYR A 536 16.19 21.09 -13.01
N LYS A 537 17.42 20.75 -13.44
CA LYS A 537 17.69 19.62 -14.34
C LYS A 537 17.85 18.34 -13.50
N VAL A 538 16.77 17.67 -13.23
CA VAL A 538 16.73 16.48 -12.38
C VAL A 538 16.01 15.33 -13.09
N SER A 539 16.60 14.14 -13.04
CA SER A 539 16.01 12.90 -13.52
C SER A 539 15.63 12.01 -12.36
N GLN A 540 14.72 11.06 -12.60
CA GLN A 540 14.36 10.06 -11.60
C GLN A 540 14.45 8.65 -12.17
N ALA A 541 14.75 7.67 -11.28
CA ALA A 541 14.60 6.27 -11.55
C ALA A 541 13.97 5.58 -10.33
N HIS A 542 13.31 4.45 -10.55
CA HIS A 542 12.62 3.77 -9.46
C HIS A 542 12.74 2.26 -9.57
N PHE A 543 13.27 1.61 -8.54
CA PHE A 543 13.43 0.17 -8.51
C PHE A 543 12.12 -0.54 -8.19
N ARG A 544 11.82 -1.54 -9.01
CA ARG A 544 10.85 -2.61 -8.73
C ARG A 544 11.55 -3.94 -8.41
N TYR A 545 12.82 -4.08 -8.80
CA TYR A 545 13.69 -5.24 -8.56
C TYR A 545 14.87 -4.78 -7.72
N LEU A 546 15.03 -5.40 -6.56
CA LEU A 546 16.00 -5.01 -5.53
C LEU A 546 17.09 -6.07 -5.31
N ASN A 547 16.80 -7.32 -5.67
CA ASN A 547 17.76 -8.40 -5.74
C ASN A 547 17.30 -9.49 -6.74
N PRO A 548 17.96 -9.66 -7.90
CA PRO A 548 19.04 -8.80 -8.39
C PRO A 548 18.50 -7.46 -8.87
N PHE A 549 19.38 -6.46 -8.94
CA PHE A 549 19.08 -5.21 -9.63
C PHE A 549 19.05 -5.42 -11.16
N PRO A 550 18.33 -4.54 -11.90
CA PRO A 550 18.43 -4.49 -13.35
C PRO A 550 19.88 -4.35 -13.82
N LYS A 551 20.29 -5.06 -14.85
CA LYS A 551 21.70 -5.16 -15.28
C LYS A 551 22.35 -3.84 -15.70
N ASN A 552 21.57 -2.83 -16.10
CA ASN A 552 22.06 -1.49 -16.46
C ASN A 552 22.18 -0.54 -15.25
N THR A 553 21.88 -0.99 -14.03
CA THR A 553 21.87 -0.12 -12.84
C THR A 553 23.18 0.63 -12.66
N GLY A 554 24.31 -0.06 -12.75
CA GLY A 554 25.64 0.57 -12.60
C GLY A 554 25.93 1.64 -13.66
N GLU A 555 25.47 1.44 -14.91
CA GLU A 555 25.58 2.40 -16.00
C GLU A 555 24.73 3.64 -15.73
N VAL A 556 23.47 3.45 -15.36
CA VAL A 556 22.55 4.55 -15.02
C VAL A 556 23.11 5.39 -13.88
N LEU A 557 23.58 4.75 -12.79
CA LEU A 557 24.12 5.49 -11.64
C LEU A 557 25.36 6.33 -11.99
N LYS A 558 26.26 5.80 -12.83
CA LYS A 558 27.47 6.50 -13.29
C LYS A 558 27.16 7.63 -14.27
N GLY A 559 25.99 7.65 -14.89
CA GLY A 559 25.53 8.71 -15.78
C GLY A 559 25.25 10.05 -15.09
N PHE A 560 25.21 10.07 -13.75
CA PHE A 560 24.87 11.27 -12.99
C PHE A 560 26.00 11.68 -12.03
N LYS A 561 26.18 13.00 -11.86
CA LYS A 561 27.19 13.54 -10.93
C LYS A 561 26.83 13.29 -9.49
N LYS A 562 25.53 13.30 -9.16
CA LYS A 562 24.98 13.01 -7.82
C LYS A 562 23.77 12.12 -7.94
N VAL A 563 23.59 11.21 -6.96
CA VAL A 563 22.42 10.37 -6.79
C VAL A 563 21.82 10.70 -5.43
N LEU A 564 20.56 11.11 -5.40
CA LEU A 564 19.78 11.33 -4.16
C LEU A 564 18.85 10.15 -3.95
N ILE A 565 18.91 9.53 -2.77
CA ILE A 565 18.04 8.39 -2.39
C ILE A 565 17.16 8.79 -1.20
N PRO A 566 15.89 9.15 -1.45
CA PRO A 566 14.90 9.36 -0.39
C PRO A 566 14.34 8.01 0.10
N GLU A 567 14.42 7.77 1.43
CA GLU A 567 13.96 6.53 2.05
C GLU A 567 13.18 6.81 3.33
N ILE A 568 12.18 5.97 3.62
CA ILE A 568 11.47 5.94 4.91
C ILE A 568 12.08 4.89 5.86
N ASN A 569 13.42 4.83 5.85
CA ASN A 569 14.29 4.05 6.72
C ASN A 569 15.63 4.79 6.91
N LEU A 570 16.61 4.19 7.57
CA LEU A 570 17.94 4.78 7.82
C LEU A 570 18.95 4.46 6.71
N GLY A 571 18.54 4.60 5.43
CA GLY A 571 19.42 4.46 4.27
C GLY A 571 19.78 3.01 3.94
N GLN A 572 18.79 2.12 3.91
CA GLN A 572 19.03 0.70 3.62
C GLN A 572 19.40 0.47 2.16
N LEU A 573 18.65 1.07 1.19
CA LEU A 573 19.02 1.00 -0.22
C LEU A 573 20.35 1.71 -0.48
N SER A 574 20.58 2.87 0.14
CA SER A 574 21.85 3.61 0.00
C SER A 574 23.07 2.77 0.38
N LYS A 575 22.96 1.92 1.42
CA LYS A 575 24.02 0.99 1.84
C LYS A 575 24.28 -0.08 0.78
N ILE A 576 23.23 -0.67 0.21
CA ILE A 576 23.35 -1.69 -0.82
C ILE A 576 23.98 -1.08 -2.09
N ILE A 577 23.48 0.07 -2.54
CA ILE A 577 24.01 0.78 -3.72
C ILE A 577 25.50 1.13 -3.53
N ARG A 578 25.89 1.56 -2.32
CA ARG A 578 27.29 1.84 -2.03
C ARG A 578 28.14 0.58 -2.09
N SER A 579 27.65 -0.54 -1.53
CA SER A 579 28.36 -1.82 -1.54
C SER A 579 28.54 -2.39 -2.96
N GLU A 580 27.45 -2.37 -3.76
CA GLU A 580 27.45 -3.02 -5.07
C GLU A 580 28.09 -2.17 -6.18
N TYR A 581 27.94 -0.84 -6.11
CA TYR A 581 28.30 0.07 -7.22
C TYR A 581 29.34 1.14 -6.85
N LEU A 582 29.76 1.21 -5.57
CA LEU A 582 30.68 2.22 -5.03
C LEU A 582 30.20 3.66 -5.25
N VAL A 583 28.88 3.87 -5.29
CA VAL A 583 28.26 5.19 -5.41
C VAL A 583 27.99 5.76 -4.02
N ASP A 584 28.53 6.95 -3.75
CA ASP A 584 28.27 7.70 -2.52
C ASP A 584 27.01 8.57 -2.69
N ALA A 585 25.86 7.96 -2.47
CA ALA A 585 24.57 8.63 -2.66
C ALA A 585 24.30 9.65 -1.54
N VAL A 586 23.74 10.80 -1.93
CA VAL A 586 23.12 11.74 -0.99
C VAL A 586 21.86 11.11 -0.43
N GLN A 587 21.67 11.16 0.88
CA GLN A 587 20.55 10.52 1.54
C GLN A 587 19.52 11.53 2.05
N LEU A 588 18.24 11.16 1.97
CA LEU A 588 17.14 11.79 2.68
C LEU A 588 16.38 10.70 3.45
N ASN A 589 16.72 10.53 4.71
CA ASN A 589 16.18 9.47 5.56
C ASN A 589 15.19 10.05 6.56
N ILE A 590 13.88 9.81 6.34
CA ILE A 590 12.81 10.35 7.18
C ILE A 590 11.91 9.19 7.65
N VAL A 591 11.97 8.88 8.95
CA VAL A 591 11.27 7.74 9.55
C VAL A 591 10.21 8.27 10.51
N ARG A 592 9.02 8.54 10.00
CA ARG A 592 7.90 9.16 10.76
C ARG A 592 6.67 8.26 10.86
N GLY A 593 6.70 7.08 10.25
CA GLY A 593 5.52 6.22 10.12
C GLY A 593 4.47 6.78 9.14
N LEU A 594 4.90 7.65 8.22
CA LEU A 594 4.11 8.30 7.18
C LEU A 594 4.88 8.27 5.86
N PRO A 595 4.19 8.36 4.70
CA PRO A 595 4.86 8.57 3.42
C PRO A 595 5.72 9.83 3.44
N LEU A 596 6.76 9.89 2.60
CA LEU A 596 7.54 11.11 2.38
C LEU A 596 6.64 12.21 1.83
N LYS A 597 6.84 13.43 2.32
CA LYS A 597 6.21 14.61 1.73
C LYS A 597 6.94 15.02 0.45
N ILE A 598 6.18 15.53 -0.51
CA ILE A 598 6.73 16.12 -1.74
C ILE A 598 7.70 17.26 -1.39
N SER A 599 7.31 18.10 -0.40
CA SER A 599 8.12 19.22 0.09
C SER A 599 9.47 18.77 0.66
N ASP A 600 9.53 17.68 1.44
CA ASP A 600 10.79 17.17 2.02
C ASP A 600 11.80 16.83 0.91
N ILE A 601 11.34 16.18 -0.17
CA ILE A 601 12.20 15.79 -1.31
C ILE A 601 12.58 17.01 -2.15
N LEU A 602 11.63 17.90 -2.43
CA LEU A 602 11.88 19.12 -3.22
C LEU A 602 12.91 20.03 -2.55
N ASP A 603 12.81 20.21 -1.24
CA ASP A 603 13.76 21.01 -0.47
C ASP A 603 15.15 20.37 -0.48
N LYS A 604 15.23 19.04 -0.40
CA LYS A 604 16.51 18.33 -0.50
C LYS A 604 17.11 18.42 -1.92
N ILE A 605 16.31 18.39 -2.97
CA ILE A 605 16.77 18.63 -4.34
C ILE A 605 17.40 20.04 -4.42
N LYS A 606 16.73 21.08 -3.90
CA LYS A 606 17.24 22.46 -3.88
C LYS A 606 18.57 22.57 -3.11
N GLU A 607 18.65 21.93 -1.93
CA GLU A 607 19.88 21.89 -1.13
C GLU A 607 21.05 21.28 -1.91
N VAL A 608 20.82 20.16 -2.60
CA VAL A 608 21.84 19.47 -3.40
C VAL A 608 22.35 20.34 -4.56
N TYR A 609 21.47 21.17 -5.15
CA TYR A 609 21.84 22.15 -6.17
C TYR A 609 22.49 23.40 -5.58
N GLY A 610 21.97 23.93 -4.48
CA GLY A 610 22.48 25.16 -3.82
C GLY A 610 23.88 24.98 -3.23
N GLY A 611 24.24 23.79 -2.76
CA GLY A 611 25.59 23.45 -2.30
C GLY A 611 26.69 23.54 -3.37
N ASN A 612 26.34 23.72 -4.65
CA ASN A 612 27.29 23.93 -5.74
C ASN A 612 27.61 25.41 -6.01
N ASN A 613 26.87 26.37 -5.45
CA ASN A 613 27.08 27.80 -5.67
C ASN A 613 28.02 28.45 -4.63
N GLY A 614 28.66 27.64 -3.78
CA GLY A 614 29.53 28.11 -2.69
C GLY A 614 30.96 27.58 -2.72
N LYS A 615 31.51 27.19 -3.90
CA LYS A 615 32.96 26.95 -4.07
C LYS A 615 33.46 27.52 -5.39
#